data_f2b1bead10b5fb22dffae1708d936aee
#
_entry.id   f2b1bead10b5fb22dffae1708d936aee
#
_cell.length_a   1.000
_cell.length_b   1.000
_cell.length_c   1.000
_cell.angle_alpha   90.00
_cell.angle_beta   90.00
_cell.angle_gamma   90.00
#
_symmetry.space_group_name_H-M   'P 1'
#
loop_
_entity.id
_entity.type
_entity.pdbx_description
1 polymer ?
#
loop_
_entity_poly.entity_id
_entity_poly.type
_entity_poly.pdbx_seq_one_letter_code
_entity_poly.pdbx_strand_id
1 'polypeptide(L)'
;MSPRIAILAFPDVEELDLVGVYEVLAKPLRMKEDGGLDIQELLQIEILGVTEEVVCRNGLTLKPHRRYSGLAGYDILIVPGGDGVA
;
A
#
# COMPACT_ATOMS: atom_id res chain seq x y z
N MET A 1 -4.74 17.20 -8.78
CA MET A 1 -5.15 16.36 -7.66
C MET A 1 -4.51 15.00 -7.74
N SER A 2 -3.95 14.56 -6.65
CA SER A 2 -3.25 13.29 -6.62
C SER A 2 -4.21 12.19 -6.20
N PRO A 3 -4.30 11.09 -6.95
CA PRO A 3 -5.08 9.95 -6.50
C PRO A 3 -4.52 9.41 -5.20
N ARG A 4 -5.39 9.01 -4.31
CA ARG A 4 -5.00 8.40 -3.05
C ARG A 4 -5.35 6.92 -3.10
N ILE A 5 -4.33 6.10 -2.85
CA ILE A 5 -4.46 4.65 -2.95
C ILE A 5 -4.24 4.06 -1.58
N ALA A 6 -5.17 3.22 -1.15
CA ALA A 6 -5.04 2.49 0.11
C ALA A 6 -4.75 1.04 -0.21
N ILE A 7 -3.80 0.46 0.50
CA ILE A 7 -3.53 -0.97 0.44
C ILE A 7 -3.88 -1.54 1.81
N LEU A 8 -4.77 -2.51 1.83
CA LEU A 8 -5.25 -3.04 3.09
C LEU A 8 -4.29 -4.10 3.62
N ALA A 9 -3.89 -3.97 4.88
CA ALA A 9 -3.06 -4.95 5.56
C ALA A 9 -3.85 -5.62 6.65
N PHE A 10 -3.86 -6.96 6.64
CA PHE A 10 -4.65 -7.76 7.56
C PHE A 10 -3.84 -8.99 7.97
N PRO A 11 -4.18 -9.63 9.08
CA PRO A 11 -3.44 -10.82 9.51
C PRO A 11 -3.40 -11.88 8.42
N ASP A 12 -2.25 -12.50 8.26
CA ASP A 12 -2.00 -13.55 7.26
C ASP A 12 -2.05 -13.02 5.83
N VAL A 13 -1.91 -11.72 5.61
CA VAL A 13 -1.77 -11.17 4.28
C VAL A 13 -0.45 -11.69 3.67
N GLU A 14 -0.47 -11.92 2.36
CA GLU A 14 0.72 -12.39 1.67
C GLU A 14 1.72 -11.25 1.55
N GLU A 15 2.89 -11.39 2.19
CA GLU A 15 3.88 -10.31 2.23
C GLU A 15 4.28 -9.84 0.85
N LEU A 16 4.52 -10.78 -0.06
CA LEU A 16 4.97 -10.42 -1.38
C LEU A 16 3.95 -9.53 -2.09
N ASP A 17 2.68 -9.89 -1.97
CA ASP A 17 1.64 -9.13 -2.63
C ASP A 17 1.48 -7.74 -2.02
N LEU A 18 1.60 -7.64 -0.70
CA LEU A 18 1.45 -6.36 -0.03
C LEU A 18 2.65 -5.46 -0.27
N VAL A 19 3.83 -5.97 0.03
CA VAL A 19 5.04 -5.16 -0.03
C VAL A 19 5.45 -4.91 -1.46
N GLY A 20 5.25 -5.90 -2.34
CA GLY A 20 5.60 -5.75 -3.74
C GLY A 20 4.79 -4.67 -4.43
N VAL A 21 3.49 -4.66 -4.19
CA VAL A 21 2.64 -3.64 -4.79
C VAL A 21 3.01 -2.26 -4.23
N TYR A 22 3.22 -2.19 -2.91
CA TYR A 22 3.62 -0.92 -2.31
C TYR A 22 4.93 -0.42 -2.89
N GLU A 23 5.90 -1.31 -3.04
CA GLU A 23 7.21 -0.94 -3.57
C GLU A 23 7.08 -0.37 -4.97
N VAL A 24 6.29 -1.02 -5.81
CA VAL A 24 6.16 -0.58 -7.20
C VAL A 24 5.44 0.76 -7.28
N LEU A 25 4.36 0.92 -6.52
CA LEU A 25 3.55 2.13 -6.63
C LEU A 25 4.19 3.32 -5.91
N ALA A 26 4.93 3.05 -4.83
CA ALA A 26 5.55 4.13 -4.08
C ALA A 26 6.87 4.58 -4.68
N LYS A 27 7.47 3.77 -5.53
CA LYS A 27 8.75 4.10 -6.13
C LYS A 27 8.57 5.24 -7.12
N PRO A 28 9.35 6.29 -7.01
CA PRO A 28 9.25 7.39 -7.97
C PRO A 28 9.70 6.92 -9.35
N LEU A 29 8.99 7.35 -10.35
CA LEU A 29 9.43 7.13 -11.69
C LEU A 29 10.50 8.15 -11.99
N ARG A 30 11.71 7.68 -12.16
CA ARG A 30 12.88 8.55 -12.26
C ARG A 30 13.05 8.99 -13.69
N MET A 31 12.13 9.76 -14.18
CA MET A 31 12.21 10.24 -15.54
C MET A 31 12.68 11.68 -15.61
N LYS A 32 13.00 12.24 -14.46
CA LYS A 32 13.30 13.65 -14.41
C LYS A 32 14.62 14.01 -15.03
N GLU A 33 15.53 13.07 -15.10
CA GLU A 33 16.82 13.36 -15.72
C GLU A 33 16.67 13.79 -17.17
N ASP A 34 15.58 13.35 -17.78
CA ASP A 34 15.31 13.72 -19.16
C ASP A 34 14.39 14.92 -19.25
N GLY A 35 14.18 15.61 -18.15
CA GLY A 35 13.23 16.69 -18.14
C GLY A 35 11.81 16.23 -18.10
N GLY A 36 11.61 14.95 -17.84
CA GLY A 36 10.28 14.40 -17.81
C GLY A 36 9.53 14.71 -16.52
N LEU A 37 8.32 14.21 -16.46
CA LEU A 37 7.43 14.47 -15.36
C LEU A 37 7.75 13.57 -14.18
N ASP A 38 7.73 14.16 -12.99
CA ASP A 38 7.88 13.37 -11.76
C ASP A 38 6.48 12.93 -11.33
N ILE A 39 6.07 11.76 -11.77
CA ILE A 39 4.72 11.32 -11.51
C ILE A 39 4.55 10.71 -10.13
N GLN A 40 5.63 10.62 -9.37
CA GLN A 40 5.47 10.20 -7.97
C GLN A 40 4.55 11.15 -7.22
N GLU A 41 4.58 12.41 -7.58
CA GLU A 41 3.73 13.38 -6.92
C GLU A 41 2.26 13.20 -7.27
N LEU A 42 1.98 12.37 -8.27
CA LEU A 42 0.60 12.13 -8.67
C LEU A 42 -0.05 10.98 -7.91
N LEU A 43 0.73 10.26 -7.12
CA LEU A 43 0.20 9.10 -6.39
C LEU A 43 0.50 9.25 -4.91
N GLN A 44 -0.49 8.97 -4.11
CA GLN A 44 -0.34 8.92 -2.66
C GLN A 44 -0.73 7.52 -2.21
N ILE A 45 0.24 6.80 -1.66
CA ILE A 45 0.06 5.39 -1.32
C ILE A 45 0.16 5.24 0.18
N GLU A 46 -0.84 4.61 0.79
CA GLU A 46 -0.81 4.33 2.22
C GLU A 46 -1.24 2.91 2.46
N ILE A 47 -0.58 2.27 3.42
CA ILE A 47 -1.00 0.95 3.89
C ILE A 47 -1.85 1.18 5.13
N LEU A 48 -3.09 0.67 5.07
CA LEU A 48 -4.04 0.77 6.17
C LEU A 48 -4.14 -0.59 6.83
N GLY A 49 -3.87 -0.64 8.14
CA GLY A 49 -3.90 -1.90 8.86
C GLY A 49 -5.17 -2.07 9.65
N VAL A 50 -5.72 -3.27 9.63
CA VAL A 50 -6.89 -3.56 10.47
C VAL A 50 -6.48 -3.65 11.94
N THR A 51 -5.17 -3.79 12.19
CA THR A 51 -4.61 -3.75 13.54
C THR A 51 -3.39 -2.84 13.50
N GLU A 52 -2.90 -2.48 14.69
CA GLU A 52 -1.76 -1.58 14.79
C GLU A 52 -0.51 -2.21 14.18
N GLU A 53 -0.33 -3.51 14.38
CA GLU A 53 0.72 -4.27 13.74
C GLU A 53 0.09 -5.45 13.06
N VAL A 54 0.63 -5.84 11.92
CA VAL A 54 0.09 -6.92 11.12
C VAL A 54 1.16 -8.00 10.98
N VAL A 55 0.82 -9.22 11.39
CA VAL A 55 1.69 -10.37 11.17
C VAL A 55 1.26 -11.01 9.87
N CYS A 56 2.15 -11.01 8.91
CA CYS A 56 1.87 -11.51 7.57
C CYS A 56 1.95 -13.02 7.53
N ARG A 57 1.57 -13.60 6.42
CA ARG A 57 1.42 -15.04 6.27
C ARG A 57 2.69 -15.81 6.60
N ASN A 58 3.84 -15.29 6.21
CA ASN A 58 5.11 -15.98 6.43
C ASN A 58 5.86 -15.45 7.65
N GLY A 59 5.19 -14.68 8.50
CA GLY A 59 5.75 -14.29 9.77
C GLY A 59 6.32 -12.89 9.85
N LEU A 60 6.37 -12.18 8.74
CA LEU A 60 6.85 -10.80 8.78
C LEU A 60 5.83 -9.94 9.53
N THR A 61 6.31 -9.17 10.50
CA THR A 61 5.45 -8.22 11.19
C THR A 61 5.73 -6.84 10.63
N LEU A 62 4.68 -6.13 10.25
CA LEU A 62 4.87 -4.79 9.76
C LEU A 62 3.91 -3.84 10.45
N LYS A 63 4.28 -2.57 10.41
CA LYS A 63 3.48 -1.51 11.00
C LYS A 63 2.91 -0.67 9.86
N PRO A 64 1.58 -0.70 9.67
CA PRO A 64 0.98 0.08 8.59
C PRO A 64 1.15 1.57 8.82
N HIS A 65 0.95 2.34 7.77
CA HIS A 65 1.00 3.79 7.88
C HIS A 65 -0.07 4.32 8.84
N ARG A 66 -1.26 3.71 8.79
CA ARG A 66 -2.39 4.11 9.63
C ARG A 66 -3.26 2.92 9.94
N ARG A 67 -4.06 3.06 10.99
CA ARG A 67 -5.12 2.11 11.24
C ARG A 67 -6.26 2.38 10.28
N TYR A 68 -6.87 1.31 9.80
CA TYR A 68 -8.04 1.43 8.96
C TYR A 68 -9.18 2.07 9.77
N SER A 69 -9.77 3.12 9.24
CA SER A 69 -10.91 3.77 9.87
C SER A 69 -11.93 4.18 8.82
N GLY A 70 -11.90 3.52 7.68
CA GLY A 70 -12.80 3.83 6.59
C GLY A 70 -12.01 4.22 5.36
N LEU A 71 -12.73 4.35 4.26
CA LEU A 71 -12.09 4.62 2.98
C LEU A 71 -12.40 6.00 2.43
N ALA A 72 -12.97 6.86 3.25
CA ALA A 72 -13.27 8.22 2.82
C ALA A 72 -11.95 8.92 2.45
N GLY A 73 -11.92 9.53 1.30
CA GLY A 73 -10.73 10.23 0.85
C GLY A 73 -9.77 9.38 0.05
N TYR A 74 -10.05 8.11 -0.13
CA TYR A 74 -9.23 7.24 -0.98
C TYR A 74 -9.96 6.97 -2.28
N ASP A 75 -9.19 6.96 -3.36
CA ASP A 75 -9.76 6.75 -4.68
C ASP A 75 -9.71 5.29 -5.10
N ILE A 76 -8.72 4.55 -4.61
CA ILE A 76 -8.52 3.17 -4.99
C ILE A 76 -8.18 2.37 -3.75
N LEU A 77 -8.77 1.18 -3.63
CA LEU A 77 -8.44 0.23 -2.59
C LEU A 77 -7.84 -1.01 -3.22
N ILE A 78 -6.67 -1.41 -2.73
CA ILE A 78 -6.04 -2.64 -3.16
C ILE A 78 -6.07 -3.62 -2.00
N VAL A 79 -6.59 -4.82 -2.26
CA VAL A 79 -6.65 -5.88 -1.26
C VAL A 79 -5.72 -6.99 -1.73
N PRO A 80 -4.55 -7.13 -1.09
CA PRO A 80 -3.63 -8.21 -1.47
C PRO A 80 -4.20 -9.57 -1.12
N GLY A 81 -3.62 -10.62 -1.68
CA GLY A 81 -4.01 -11.97 -1.34
C GLY A 81 -3.54 -12.37 0.04
N GLY A 82 -4.01 -13.52 0.51
CA GLY A 82 -3.63 -14.04 1.80
C GLY A 82 -4.75 -14.86 2.40
N ASP A 83 -4.41 -15.64 3.41
CA ASP A 83 -5.40 -16.52 4.03
C ASP A 83 -6.48 -15.74 4.77
N GLY A 84 -6.15 -14.54 5.21
CA GLY A 84 -7.12 -13.74 5.94
C GLY A 84 -8.25 -13.18 5.08
N VAL A 85 -8.19 -13.38 3.77
CA VAL A 85 -9.22 -12.90 2.85
C VAL A 85 -10.30 -13.93 2.61
N ALA A 86 -10.00 -15.16 2.88
CA ALA A 86 -10.86 -16.30 2.53
C ALA A 86 -12.27 -16.22 3.13
#